data_5766de6263477f2116184d04e781f79a
#
_entry.id   5766de6263477f2116184d04e781f79a
#
_cell.length_a   1.000
_cell.length_b   1.000
_cell.length_c   1.000
_cell.angle_alpha   90.00
_cell.angle_beta   90.00
_cell.angle_gamma   90.00
#
_symmetry.space_group_name_H-M   'P 1'
#
loop_
_entity.id
_entity.type
_entity.pdbx_description
1 polymer ?
#
loop_
_entity_poly.entity_id
_entity_poly.type
_entity_poly.pdbx_seq_one_letter_code
_entity_poly.pdbx_strand_id
1 'polypeptide(L)'
;EKSVSPVDGTVTKVAESAIHIQDKDGNTHKITKTVNLPYNMKGFMDDEASLVKEGDKVSKHQVLYENNYTKDGHLALGKNLSVAYLPWKGYNMEDAIVIRHGAAKDMSSHHAFKFNYEVTPDSLLKKTLISKYFPGRLTKAQLDKLDDKGFAKVGSEILLGDPIYAVLEKREPTAEDKLLGRLHKSLVNPYRLVVENWGEELPGKVVDAHTDGKYVRLLMRGVKELGLGDKLTGLHGNKGVVSLIVPDSEMPY
;
A
#
# COMPACT_ATOMS: atom_id res chain seq x y z
N GLU A 1 6.39 15.83 -8.19
CA GLU A 1 6.83 15.87 -9.59
C GLU A 1 5.66 15.50 -10.48
N LYS A 2 5.51 16.16 -11.63
CA LYS A 2 4.51 15.85 -12.63
C LYS A 2 5.17 15.07 -13.75
N SER A 3 4.53 14.04 -14.25
CA SER A 3 4.97 13.33 -15.45
C SER A 3 4.75 14.23 -16.67
N VAL A 4 5.84 14.82 -17.17
CA VAL A 4 5.83 15.81 -18.24
C VAL A 4 6.57 15.30 -19.47
N SER A 5 6.21 15.85 -20.66
CA SER A 5 6.93 15.57 -21.90
C SER A 5 8.36 16.13 -21.86
N PRO A 6 9.38 15.31 -22.18
CA PRO A 6 10.77 15.79 -22.27
C PRO A 6 11.03 16.58 -23.55
N VAL A 7 10.18 16.44 -24.57
CA VAL A 7 10.35 16.98 -25.93
C VAL A 7 9.05 17.52 -26.51
N ASP A 8 9.17 18.34 -27.55
CA ASP A 8 8.06 18.60 -28.47
C ASP A 8 7.89 17.40 -29.41
N GLY A 9 6.67 16.91 -29.58
CA GLY A 9 6.45 15.74 -30.41
C GLY A 9 4.98 15.37 -30.61
N THR A 10 4.78 14.15 -31.08
CA THR A 10 3.44 13.58 -31.27
C THR A 10 3.33 12.29 -30.47
N VAL A 11 2.23 12.13 -29.76
CA VAL A 11 1.93 10.90 -29.00
C VAL A 11 1.65 9.77 -29.99
N THR A 12 2.49 8.76 -30.00
CA THR A 12 2.36 7.60 -30.90
C THR A 12 1.62 6.45 -30.26
N LYS A 13 1.66 6.35 -28.92
CA LYS A 13 0.99 5.29 -28.17
C LYS A 13 0.70 5.71 -26.74
N VAL A 14 -0.50 5.39 -26.28
CA VAL A 14 -0.89 5.49 -24.85
C VAL A 14 -1.15 4.08 -24.34
N ALA A 15 -0.17 3.52 -23.61
CA ALA A 15 -0.29 2.22 -22.97
C ALA A 15 -0.62 2.38 -21.49
N GLU A 16 -1.07 1.30 -20.83
CA GLU A 16 -1.40 1.28 -19.41
C GLU A 16 -0.26 1.77 -18.51
N SER A 17 1.00 1.42 -18.84
CA SER A 17 2.19 1.72 -18.04
C SER A 17 3.07 2.85 -18.59
N ALA A 18 2.79 3.37 -19.80
CA ALA A 18 3.63 4.39 -20.41
C ALA A 18 2.97 5.12 -21.58
N ILE A 19 3.41 6.36 -21.82
CA ILE A 19 3.12 7.12 -23.04
C ILE A 19 4.39 7.14 -23.91
N HIS A 20 4.23 6.96 -25.21
CA HIS A 20 5.29 7.06 -26.20
C HIS A 20 5.10 8.31 -27.02
N ILE A 21 6.14 9.13 -27.11
CA ILE A 21 6.15 10.39 -27.87
C ILE A 21 7.27 10.31 -28.90
N GLN A 22 6.94 10.59 -30.15
CA GLN A 22 7.93 10.72 -31.21
C GLN A 22 8.26 12.20 -31.42
N ASP A 23 9.54 12.54 -31.38
CA ASP A 23 10.02 13.88 -31.62
C ASP A 23 10.11 14.17 -33.14
N LYS A 24 10.54 15.39 -33.49
CA LYS A 24 10.69 15.83 -34.88
C LYS A 24 11.79 15.09 -35.64
N ASP A 25 12.74 14.51 -34.93
CA ASP A 25 13.89 13.78 -35.48
C ASP A 25 13.58 12.28 -35.64
N GLY A 26 12.34 11.87 -35.28
CA GLY A 26 11.86 10.48 -35.38
C GLY A 26 12.24 9.61 -34.16
N ASN A 27 12.88 10.15 -33.11
CA ASN A 27 13.19 9.39 -31.93
C ASN A 27 11.95 9.19 -31.07
N THR A 28 11.84 8.00 -30.46
CA THR A 28 10.74 7.68 -29.55
C THR A 28 11.16 7.82 -28.11
N HIS A 29 10.44 8.65 -27.35
CA HIS A 29 10.61 8.87 -25.93
C HIS A 29 9.52 8.13 -25.17
N LYS A 30 9.91 7.26 -24.24
CA LYS A 30 8.99 6.51 -23.38
C LYS A 30 8.91 7.20 -22.02
N ILE A 31 7.71 7.65 -21.65
CA ILE A 31 7.40 8.24 -20.35
C ILE A 31 6.62 7.22 -19.54
N THR A 32 7.27 6.64 -18.54
CA THR A 32 6.69 5.60 -17.70
C THR A 32 5.75 6.24 -16.68
N LYS A 33 4.58 5.64 -16.49
CA LYS A 33 3.62 5.97 -15.46
C LYS A 33 4.23 5.75 -14.07
N THR A 34 4.12 6.72 -13.20
CA THR A 34 4.53 6.60 -11.80
C THR A 34 3.45 5.86 -11.02
N VAL A 35 3.80 4.77 -10.36
CA VAL A 35 2.88 3.97 -9.54
C VAL A 35 3.55 3.62 -8.22
N ASN A 36 2.78 3.63 -7.14
CA ASN A 36 3.23 3.31 -5.79
C ASN A 36 4.41 4.17 -5.30
N LEU A 37 4.52 5.43 -5.73
CA LEU A 37 5.53 6.34 -5.23
C LEU A 37 5.18 6.75 -3.80
N PRO A 38 5.99 6.40 -2.77
CA PRO A 38 5.69 6.79 -1.40
C PRO A 38 5.69 8.32 -1.25
N TYR A 39 4.62 8.87 -0.67
CA TYR A 39 4.45 10.29 -0.45
C TYR A 39 4.25 10.60 1.04
N ASN A 40 4.98 11.59 1.55
CA ASN A 40 4.94 12.02 2.96
C ASN A 40 5.07 10.87 3.97
N MET A 41 5.79 9.80 3.62
CA MET A 41 6.02 8.60 4.45
C MET A 41 4.75 7.84 4.87
N LYS A 42 3.55 8.31 4.52
CA LYS A 42 2.26 7.74 4.97
C LYS A 42 1.31 7.37 3.84
N GLY A 43 1.52 7.88 2.62
CA GLY A 43 0.65 7.64 1.48
C GLY A 43 1.42 7.28 0.22
N PHE A 44 0.69 7.16 -0.89
CA PHE A 44 1.25 6.88 -2.20
C PHE A 44 0.76 7.89 -3.22
N MET A 45 1.65 8.29 -4.10
CA MET A 45 1.33 9.06 -5.30
C MET A 45 1.35 8.13 -6.50
N ASP A 46 0.25 8.12 -7.23
CA ASP A 46 0.06 7.35 -8.46
C ASP A 46 -0.38 8.26 -9.57
N ASP A 47 0.23 8.13 -10.74
CA ASP A 47 -0.33 8.69 -11.97
C ASP A 47 -1.59 7.89 -12.34
N GLU A 48 -2.75 8.54 -12.44
CA GLU A 48 -4.03 7.88 -12.67
C GLU A 48 -4.46 8.01 -14.13
N ALA A 49 -4.75 9.21 -14.57
CA ALA A 49 -5.32 9.49 -15.88
C ALA A 49 -4.30 10.06 -16.85
N SER A 50 -4.27 9.54 -18.08
CA SER A 50 -3.59 10.18 -19.20
C SER A 50 -4.38 11.41 -19.65
N LEU A 51 -3.71 12.55 -19.72
CA LEU A 51 -4.27 13.81 -20.23
C LEU A 51 -4.15 13.95 -21.74
N VAL A 52 -3.52 12.97 -22.40
CA VAL A 52 -3.26 12.97 -23.84
C VAL A 52 -3.72 11.65 -24.47
N LYS A 53 -4.04 11.72 -25.75
CA LYS A 53 -4.45 10.58 -26.57
C LYS A 53 -3.44 10.32 -27.69
N GLU A 54 -3.50 9.16 -28.30
CA GLU A 54 -2.71 8.85 -29.49
C GLU A 54 -3.03 9.84 -30.62
N GLY A 55 -2.00 10.36 -31.24
CA GLY A 55 -2.08 11.41 -32.27
C GLY A 55 -1.99 12.85 -31.77
N ASP A 56 -2.08 13.08 -30.46
CA ASP A 56 -1.97 14.43 -29.91
C ASP A 56 -0.56 14.99 -30.07
N LYS A 57 -0.50 16.29 -30.39
CA LYS A 57 0.76 17.06 -30.38
C LYS A 57 1.01 17.56 -28.96
N VAL A 58 2.19 17.33 -28.46
CA VAL A 58 2.61 17.75 -27.10
C VAL A 58 3.83 18.66 -27.18
N SER A 59 3.87 19.61 -26.29
CA SER A 59 5.00 20.51 -26.11
C SER A 59 5.91 20.01 -24.99
N LYS A 60 7.19 20.38 -25.07
CA LYS A 60 8.13 20.13 -23.95
C LYS A 60 7.60 20.71 -22.65
N HIS A 61 7.70 19.93 -21.57
CA HIS A 61 7.16 20.22 -20.23
C HIS A 61 5.64 20.20 -20.11
N GLN A 62 4.90 19.82 -21.16
CA GLN A 62 3.47 19.58 -21.04
C GLN A 62 3.19 18.40 -20.10
N VAL A 63 2.22 18.57 -19.18
CA VAL A 63 1.80 17.52 -18.26
C VAL A 63 1.08 16.42 -19.02
N LEU A 64 1.49 15.18 -18.81
CA LEU A 64 0.97 14.00 -19.53
C LEU A 64 0.04 13.15 -18.69
N TYR A 65 0.21 13.17 -17.38
CA TYR A 65 -0.62 12.43 -16.43
C TYR A 65 -1.13 13.33 -15.32
N GLU A 66 -2.34 13.11 -14.90
CA GLU A 66 -2.81 13.50 -13.57
C GLU A 66 -2.54 12.40 -12.57
N ASN A 67 -2.24 12.78 -11.34
CA ASN A 67 -2.08 11.86 -10.23
C ASN A 67 -3.22 12.02 -9.21
N ASN A 68 -3.31 11.09 -8.27
CA ASN A 68 -4.35 11.07 -7.23
C ASN A 68 -4.38 12.29 -6.30
N TYR A 69 -3.43 13.24 -6.42
CA TYR A 69 -3.38 14.50 -5.68
C TYR A 69 -3.54 15.74 -6.56
N THR A 70 -3.78 15.57 -7.86
CA THR A 70 -3.91 16.70 -8.80
C THR A 70 -5.17 16.59 -9.64
N LYS A 71 -5.75 17.72 -9.99
CA LYS A 71 -6.82 17.85 -10.97
C LYS A 71 -6.65 19.15 -11.75
N ASP A 72 -6.78 19.08 -13.07
CA ASP A 72 -6.60 20.22 -13.99
C ASP A 72 -5.29 20.98 -13.74
N GLY A 73 -4.23 20.24 -13.39
CA GLY A 73 -2.90 20.79 -13.09
C GLY A 73 -2.75 21.45 -11.71
N HIS A 74 -3.79 21.47 -10.89
CA HIS A 74 -3.79 22.03 -9.53
C HIS A 74 -3.79 20.94 -8.47
N LEU A 75 -3.33 21.31 -7.27
CA LEU A 75 -3.38 20.40 -6.11
C LEU A 75 -4.83 20.16 -5.69
N ALA A 76 -5.23 18.89 -5.58
CA ALA A 76 -6.58 18.45 -5.26
C ALA A 76 -6.51 17.34 -4.20
N LEU A 77 -6.33 17.74 -2.92
CA LEU A 77 -6.17 16.79 -1.80
C LEU A 77 -7.50 16.25 -1.27
N GLY A 78 -8.61 16.83 -1.67
CA GLY A 78 -9.95 16.45 -1.24
C GLY A 78 -10.93 16.39 -2.41
N LYS A 79 -12.19 16.20 -2.09
CA LYS A 79 -13.28 16.17 -3.07
C LYS A 79 -14.30 17.26 -2.81
N ASN A 80 -14.81 17.87 -3.87
CA ASN A 80 -15.95 18.76 -3.78
C ASN A 80 -17.22 17.90 -3.73
N LEU A 81 -17.97 18.04 -2.64
CA LEU A 81 -19.21 17.32 -2.40
C LEU A 81 -20.37 18.34 -2.32
N SER A 82 -21.55 17.94 -2.80
CA SER A 82 -22.79 18.65 -2.51
C SER A 82 -23.16 18.39 -1.06
N VAL A 83 -23.43 19.46 -0.31
CA VAL A 83 -23.73 19.41 1.13
C VAL A 83 -25.10 20.02 1.38
N ALA A 84 -25.96 19.32 2.13
CA ALA A 84 -27.22 19.82 2.62
C ALA A 84 -27.15 20.06 4.14
N TYR A 85 -27.57 21.23 4.59
CA TYR A 85 -27.69 21.57 6.00
C TYR A 85 -29.13 21.38 6.45
N LEU A 86 -29.43 20.20 6.96
CA LEU A 86 -30.78 19.84 7.44
C LEU A 86 -30.67 18.80 8.55
N PRO A 87 -31.66 18.72 9.48
CA PRO A 87 -31.72 17.64 10.45
C PRO A 87 -31.95 16.31 9.73
N TRP A 88 -31.12 15.31 10.01
CA TRP A 88 -31.23 13.98 9.39
C TRP A 88 -31.46 12.92 10.46
N LYS A 89 -32.72 12.65 10.80
CA LYS A 89 -33.13 11.58 11.72
C LYS A 89 -32.37 11.58 13.07
N GLY A 90 -31.79 12.72 13.47
CA GLY A 90 -30.98 12.86 14.68
C GLY A 90 -29.52 12.42 14.57
N TYR A 91 -29.07 11.88 13.42
CA TYR A 91 -27.69 11.36 13.26
C TYR A 91 -26.64 12.43 12.97
N ASN A 92 -27.04 13.64 12.68
CA ASN A 92 -26.14 14.76 12.35
C ASN A 92 -26.23 15.92 13.35
N MET A 93 -26.43 15.62 14.62
CA MET A 93 -26.38 16.64 15.68
C MET A 93 -24.96 17.13 15.91
N GLU A 94 -24.82 18.42 16.22
CA GLU A 94 -23.55 19.09 16.46
C GLU A 94 -22.61 18.99 15.26
N ASP A 95 -21.43 18.38 15.43
CA ASP A 95 -20.41 18.19 14.40
C ASP A 95 -20.50 16.84 13.68
N ALA A 96 -21.59 16.09 13.88
CA ALA A 96 -21.83 14.80 13.24
C ALA A 96 -22.24 14.97 11.77
N ILE A 97 -21.67 14.15 10.90
CA ILE A 97 -21.87 14.17 9.45
C ILE A 97 -22.44 12.84 8.99
N VAL A 98 -23.55 12.89 8.26
CA VAL A 98 -24.08 11.75 7.51
C VAL A 98 -23.57 11.83 6.08
N ILE A 99 -22.98 10.76 5.57
CA ILE A 99 -22.41 10.70 4.23
C ILE A 99 -22.98 9.51 3.44
N ARG A 100 -23.11 9.67 2.11
CA ARG A 100 -23.51 8.56 1.24
C ARG A 100 -22.35 7.59 1.00
N HIS A 101 -22.65 6.31 0.76
CA HIS A 101 -21.65 5.26 0.56
C HIS A 101 -20.72 5.57 -0.63
N GLY A 102 -21.25 6.03 -1.76
CA GLY A 102 -20.43 6.38 -2.91
C GLY A 102 -19.41 7.49 -2.61
N ALA A 103 -19.80 8.53 -1.84
CA ALA A 103 -18.87 9.57 -1.43
C ALA A 103 -17.82 9.07 -0.43
N ALA A 104 -18.19 8.18 0.49
CA ALA A 104 -17.26 7.56 1.43
C ALA A 104 -16.19 6.73 0.69
N LYS A 105 -16.59 5.97 -0.32
CA LYS A 105 -15.70 5.21 -1.18
C LYS A 105 -14.77 6.11 -2.00
N ASP A 106 -15.30 7.20 -2.54
CA ASP A 106 -14.52 8.18 -3.31
C ASP A 106 -13.47 8.92 -2.47
N MET A 107 -13.66 8.98 -1.15
CA MET A 107 -12.74 9.58 -0.18
C MET A 107 -11.85 8.55 0.51
N SER A 108 -11.58 7.41 -0.14
CA SER A 108 -10.63 6.44 0.38
C SER A 108 -9.23 7.02 0.50
N SER A 109 -8.50 6.59 1.52
CA SER A 109 -7.12 6.99 1.78
C SER A 109 -6.15 5.84 1.57
N HIS A 110 -4.96 6.16 1.05
CA HIS A 110 -3.90 5.19 0.81
C HIS A 110 -2.84 5.31 1.90
N HIS A 111 -2.56 4.20 2.57
CA HIS A 111 -1.62 4.14 3.69
C HIS A 111 -0.38 3.35 3.31
N ALA A 112 0.80 3.91 3.61
CA ALA A 112 2.08 3.26 3.43
C ALA A 112 2.57 2.70 4.78
N PHE A 113 2.81 1.40 4.80
CA PHE A 113 3.37 0.70 5.95
C PHE A 113 4.78 0.20 5.58
N LYS A 114 5.74 0.42 6.48
CA LYS A 114 7.14 0.04 6.27
C LYS A 114 7.55 -0.93 7.35
N PHE A 115 8.06 -2.08 6.93
CA PHE A 115 8.59 -3.11 7.82
C PHE A 115 10.07 -3.31 7.51
N ASN A 116 10.87 -3.44 8.55
CA ASN A 116 12.30 -3.66 8.44
C ASN A 116 12.68 -4.88 9.27
N TYR A 117 13.45 -5.77 8.68
CA TYR A 117 14.08 -6.87 9.39
C TYR A 117 15.60 -6.71 9.28
N GLU A 118 16.30 -6.68 10.41
CA GLU A 118 17.75 -6.64 10.45
C GLU A 118 18.32 -8.04 10.30
N VAL A 119 19.07 -8.26 9.24
CA VAL A 119 19.75 -9.53 8.97
C VAL A 119 21.01 -9.60 9.81
N THR A 120 21.04 -10.51 10.76
CA THR A 120 22.20 -10.79 11.62
C THR A 120 22.92 -12.06 11.17
N PRO A 121 24.16 -12.34 11.64
CA PRO A 121 24.84 -13.61 11.36
C PRO A 121 24.07 -14.85 11.84
N ASP A 122 23.16 -14.66 12.79
CA ASP A 122 22.31 -15.74 13.34
C ASP A 122 21.00 -15.92 12.55
N SER A 123 20.69 -15.01 11.63
CA SER A 123 19.49 -15.08 10.79
C SER A 123 19.62 -16.18 9.73
N LEU A 124 18.61 -17.03 9.64
CA LEU A 124 18.52 -18.09 8.64
C LEU A 124 17.31 -17.84 7.74
N LEU A 125 17.58 -17.20 6.60
CA LEU A 125 16.57 -16.77 5.63
C LEU A 125 16.22 -17.94 4.68
N LYS A 126 15.45 -18.91 5.18
CA LYS A 126 15.06 -20.07 4.38
C LYS A 126 13.70 -20.62 4.82
N LYS A 127 12.66 -20.30 4.05
CA LYS A 127 11.27 -20.70 4.31
C LYS A 127 11.08 -22.19 4.55
N THR A 128 11.75 -23.03 3.77
CA THR A 128 11.62 -24.51 3.88
C THR A 128 12.00 -25.05 5.26
N LEU A 129 12.86 -24.35 5.98
CA LEU A 129 13.29 -24.77 7.30
C LEU A 129 12.28 -24.39 8.40
N ILE A 130 11.39 -23.44 8.14
CA ILE A 130 10.32 -23.07 9.09
C ILE A 130 9.43 -24.27 9.36
N SER A 131 8.94 -24.91 8.31
CA SER A 131 8.10 -26.10 8.45
C SER A 131 8.82 -27.29 9.09
N LYS A 132 10.15 -27.38 8.91
CA LYS A 132 10.97 -28.43 9.52
C LYS A 132 11.13 -28.25 11.02
N TYR A 133 11.44 -27.04 11.47
CA TYR A 133 11.74 -26.75 12.89
C TYR A 133 10.53 -26.33 13.70
N PHE A 134 9.51 -25.80 13.04
CA PHE A 134 8.28 -25.33 13.65
C PHE A 134 7.04 -25.82 12.86
N PRO A 135 6.81 -27.15 12.84
CA PRO A 135 5.66 -27.71 12.12
C PRO A 135 4.35 -27.18 12.69
N GLY A 136 3.42 -26.77 11.81
CA GLY A 136 2.09 -26.28 12.19
C GLY A 136 2.02 -24.86 12.74
N ARG A 137 3.13 -24.12 12.86
CA ARG A 137 3.12 -22.72 13.33
C ARG A 137 2.58 -21.73 12.29
N LEU A 138 2.75 -22.06 11.02
CA LEU A 138 2.17 -21.31 9.90
C LEU A 138 1.38 -22.29 9.04
N THR A 139 0.24 -21.84 8.55
CA THR A 139 -0.57 -22.60 7.59
C THR A 139 0.10 -22.65 6.22
N LYS A 140 -0.31 -23.60 5.38
CA LYS A 140 0.20 -23.68 3.99
C LYS A 140 -0.12 -22.38 3.23
N ALA A 141 -1.32 -21.81 3.39
CA ALA A 141 -1.73 -20.57 2.74
C ALA A 141 -0.84 -19.39 3.16
N GLN A 142 -0.46 -19.30 4.45
CA GLN A 142 0.46 -18.29 4.95
C GLN A 142 1.88 -18.46 4.38
N LEU A 143 2.38 -19.71 4.33
CA LEU A 143 3.68 -20.00 3.74
C LEU A 143 3.73 -19.71 2.23
N ASP A 144 2.62 -19.90 1.51
CA ASP A 144 2.54 -19.65 0.07
C ASP A 144 2.61 -18.13 -0.26
N LYS A 145 2.24 -17.27 0.69
CA LYS A 145 2.40 -15.81 0.59
C LYS A 145 3.85 -15.34 0.78
N LEU A 146 4.72 -16.16 1.38
CA LEU A 146 6.11 -15.84 1.60
C LEU A 146 7.01 -16.32 0.45
N ASP A 147 8.07 -15.57 0.18
CA ASP A 147 9.15 -15.94 -0.74
C ASP A 147 10.06 -17.06 -0.13
N ASP A 148 11.09 -17.45 -0.84
CA ASP A 148 12.01 -18.51 -0.39
C ASP A 148 12.85 -18.11 0.83
N LYS A 149 12.99 -16.80 1.08
CA LYS A 149 13.71 -16.24 2.23
C LYS A 149 12.84 -16.07 3.46
N GLY A 150 11.50 -16.16 3.32
CA GLY A 150 10.53 -16.02 4.39
C GLY A 150 9.92 -14.63 4.51
N PHE A 151 9.97 -13.80 3.46
CA PHE A 151 9.35 -12.48 3.38
C PHE A 151 8.13 -12.49 2.46
N ALA A 152 7.16 -11.64 2.73
CA ALA A 152 5.97 -11.53 1.90
C ALA A 152 6.32 -11.13 0.47
N LYS A 153 5.76 -11.87 -0.51
CA LYS A 153 6.04 -11.67 -1.93
C LYS A 153 5.46 -10.35 -2.43
N VAL A 154 6.21 -9.63 -3.26
CA VAL A 154 5.70 -8.46 -3.95
C VAL A 154 4.45 -8.83 -4.77
N GLY A 155 3.41 -8.02 -4.64
CA GLY A 155 2.12 -8.23 -5.28
C GLY A 155 1.13 -9.09 -4.48
N SER A 156 1.56 -9.78 -3.41
CA SER A 156 0.64 -10.55 -2.56
C SER A 156 -0.20 -9.65 -1.68
N GLU A 157 -1.42 -10.10 -1.43
CA GLU A 157 -2.35 -9.50 -0.46
C GLU A 157 -2.19 -10.19 0.89
N ILE A 158 -1.99 -9.39 1.92
CA ILE A 158 -1.76 -9.81 3.30
C ILE A 158 -2.95 -9.37 4.14
N LEU A 159 -3.58 -10.30 4.83
CA LEU A 159 -4.74 -10.09 5.68
C LEU A 159 -4.33 -10.07 7.15
N LEU A 160 -5.22 -9.56 8.02
CA LEU A 160 -5.00 -9.54 9.47
C LEU A 160 -4.52 -10.92 9.98
N GLY A 161 -3.40 -10.92 10.68
CA GLY A 161 -2.76 -12.13 11.22
C GLY A 161 -1.88 -12.91 10.24
N ASP A 162 -1.83 -12.54 8.95
CA ASP A 162 -0.88 -13.15 8.01
C ASP A 162 0.55 -12.67 8.29
N PRO A 163 1.56 -13.51 8.06
CA PRO A 163 2.94 -13.13 8.25
C PRO A 163 3.43 -12.17 7.15
N ILE A 164 4.03 -11.06 7.57
CA ILE A 164 4.80 -10.16 6.71
C ILE A 164 6.19 -10.74 6.48
N TYR A 165 6.77 -11.30 7.53
CA TYR A 165 7.93 -12.17 7.43
C TYR A 165 7.92 -13.23 8.52
N ALA A 166 8.58 -14.35 8.23
CA ALA A 166 8.85 -15.42 9.17
C ALA A 166 10.28 -15.91 8.92
N VAL A 167 11.13 -15.76 9.92
CA VAL A 167 12.57 -16.02 9.80
C VAL A 167 13.02 -16.84 11.00
N LEU A 168 13.98 -17.75 10.78
CA LEU A 168 14.64 -18.46 11.85
C LEU A 168 15.88 -17.70 12.31
N GLU A 169 16.08 -17.63 13.61
CA GLU A 169 17.32 -17.13 14.21
C GLU A 169 17.92 -18.18 15.12
N LYS A 170 19.24 -18.31 15.06
CA LYS A 170 19.96 -19.13 16.04
C LYS A 170 19.72 -18.56 17.44
N ARG A 171 19.55 -19.46 18.40
CA ARG A 171 19.48 -19.10 19.80
C ARG A 171 20.49 -19.90 20.62
N GLU A 172 20.95 -19.33 21.71
CA GLU A 172 21.75 -20.07 22.64
C GLU A 172 20.90 -21.13 23.35
N PRO A 173 21.46 -22.35 23.58
CA PRO A 173 20.77 -23.42 24.28
C PRO A 173 20.43 -23.02 25.71
N THR A 174 19.17 -23.16 26.09
CA THR A 174 18.72 -22.98 27.47
C THR A 174 19.26 -24.08 28.39
N ALA A 175 19.09 -23.96 29.71
CA ALA A 175 19.44 -25.03 30.64
C ALA A 175 18.67 -26.32 30.34
N GLU A 176 17.40 -26.22 29.96
CA GLU A 176 16.57 -27.36 29.53
C GLU A 176 17.09 -27.99 28.26
N ASP A 177 17.46 -27.20 27.25
CA ASP A 177 18.06 -27.71 26.02
C ASP A 177 19.35 -28.49 26.29
N LYS A 178 20.17 -28.05 27.23
CA LYS A 178 21.39 -28.76 27.62
C LYS A 178 21.09 -30.09 28.27
N LEU A 179 20.02 -30.20 29.06
CA LEU A 179 19.56 -31.46 29.64
C LEU A 179 18.98 -32.39 28.57
N LEU A 180 18.09 -31.88 27.71
CA LEU A 180 17.51 -32.65 26.60
C LEU A 180 18.56 -33.13 25.58
N GLY A 181 19.56 -32.28 25.30
CA GLY A 181 20.67 -32.62 24.42
C GLY A 181 21.58 -33.76 24.94
N ARG A 182 21.59 -33.97 26.25
CA ARG A 182 22.26 -35.17 26.87
C ARG A 182 21.51 -36.46 26.59
N LEU A 183 20.17 -36.39 26.43
CA LEU A 183 19.34 -37.53 26.08
C LEU A 183 19.44 -37.83 24.59
N HIS A 184 19.19 -36.82 23.75
CA HIS A 184 19.34 -36.94 22.29
C HIS A 184 19.43 -35.55 21.63
N LYS A 185 20.39 -35.35 20.71
CA LYS A 185 20.62 -34.09 20.01
C LYS A 185 19.40 -33.59 19.20
N SER A 186 18.55 -34.50 18.73
CA SER A 186 17.35 -34.13 17.95
C SER A 186 16.24 -33.51 18.79
N LEU A 187 16.32 -33.57 20.12
CA LEU A 187 15.34 -32.99 21.03
C LEU A 187 15.56 -31.47 21.23
N VAL A 188 16.70 -30.97 20.77
CA VAL A 188 17.04 -29.55 20.91
C VAL A 188 16.74 -28.83 19.61
N ASN A 189 15.89 -27.80 19.69
CA ASN A 189 15.70 -26.89 18.57
C ASN A 189 16.67 -25.70 18.70
N PRO A 190 17.71 -25.59 17.84
CA PRO A 190 18.72 -24.54 17.93
C PRO A 190 18.23 -23.18 17.41
N TYR A 191 16.98 -23.10 16.99
CA TYR A 191 16.41 -21.89 16.38
C TYR A 191 15.22 -21.37 17.18
N ARG A 192 14.98 -20.06 17.05
CA ARG A 192 13.70 -19.42 17.36
C ARG A 192 13.06 -18.98 16.07
N LEU A 193 11.74 -18.99 16.04
CA LEU A 193 10.96 -18.44 14.95
C LEU A 193 10.58 -17.00 15.27
N VAL A 194 11.03 -16.07 14.45
CA VAL A 194 10.67 -14.65 14.51
C VAL A 194 9.63 -14.40 13.42
N VAL A 195 8.45 -13.97 13.82
CA VAL A 195 7.33 -13.70 12.92
C VAL A 195 6.83 -12.30 13.20
N GLU A 196 6.69 -11.52 12.15
CA GLU A 196 5.96 -10.26 12.17
C GLU A 196 4.66 -10.45 11.39
N ASN A 197 3.54 -10.21 12.03
CA ASN A 197 2.23 -10.39 11.43
C ASN A 197 1.63 -9.02 11.06
N TRP A 198 0.81 -9.04 10.02
CA TRP A 198 -0.02 -7.88 9.67
C TRP A 198 -1.05 -7.62 10.76
N GLY A 199 -1.00 -6.43 11.36
CA GLY A 199 -1.83 -6.05 12.49
C GLY A 199 -3.03 -5.17 12.14
N GLU A 200 -3.20 -4.82 10.87
CA GLU A 200 -4.29 -3.93 10.44
C GLU A 200 -5.50 -4.71 9.96
N GLU A 201 -6.70 -4.20 10.22
CA GLU A 201 -7.95 -4.81 9.72
C GLU A 201 -8.09 -4.69 8.20
N LEU A 202 -7.53 -3.61 7.61
CA LEU A 202 -7.53 -3.42 6.17
C LEU A 202 -6.51 -4.35 5.50
N PRO A 203 -6.82 -4.93 4.34
CA PRO A 203 -5.85 -5.71 3.59
C PRO A 203 -4.64 -4.87 3.16
N GLY A 204 -3.45 -5.43 3.31
CA GLY A 204 -2.20 -4.83 2.86
C GLY A 204 -1.69 -5.51 1.59
N LYS A 205 -1.31 -4.73 0.57
CA LYS A 205 -0.64 -5.25 -0.62
C LYS A 205 0.85 -4.95 -0.54
N VAL A 206 1.69 -5.95 -0.73
CA VAL A 206 3.14 -5.76 -0.81
C VAL A 206 3.47 -5.10 -2.13
N VAL A 207 4.00 -3.87 -2.10
CA VAL A 207 4.31 -3.10 -3.31
C VAL A 207 5.79 -3.12 -3.65
N ASP A 208 6.66 -3.27 -2.66
CA ASP A 208 8.11 -3.37 -2.85
C ASP A 208 8.76 -4.19 -1.74
N ALA A 209 9.84 -4.89 -2.09
CA ALA A 209 10.69 -5.62 -1.16
C ALA A 209 12.15 -5.43 -1.59
N HIS A 210 12.93 -4.74 -0.77
CA HIS A 210 14.33 -4.41 -1.05
C HIS A 210 15.25 -4.90 0.06
N THR A 211 16.47 -5.31 -0.32
CA THR A 211 17.53 -5.67 0.65
C THR A 211 18.82 -4.94 0.31
N ASP A 212 19.48 -4.40 1.33
CA ASP A 212 20.82 -3.82 1.24
C ASP A 212 21.90 -4.73 1.84
N GLY A 213 21.52 -5.99 2.16
CA GLY A 213 22.38 -6.98 2.80
C GLY A 213 22.32 -6.93 4.32
N LYS A 214 22.11 -5.76 4.93
CA LYS A 214 21.94 -5.59 6.37
C LYS A 214 20.46 -5.60 6.78
N TYR A 215 19.60 -4.99 5.95
CA TYR A 215 18.17 -4.93 6.20
C TYR A 215 17.39 -5.50 5.02
N VAL A 216 16.30 -6.20 5.34
CA VAL A 216 15.22 -6.46 4.39
C VAL A 216 14.09 -5.48 4.71
N ARG A 217 13.73 -4.65 3.73
CA ARG A 217 12.68 -3.64 3.85
C ARG A 217 11.51 -4.00 2.97
N LEU A 218 10.33 -4.02 3.55
CA LEU A 218 9.09 -4.22 2.83
C LEU A 218 8.26 -2.95 2.89
N LEU A 219 7.70 -2.58 1.75
CA LEU A 219 6.74 -1.50 1.62
C LEU A 219 5.39 -2.11 1.29
N MET A 220 4.39 -1.82 2.12
CA MET A 220 3.04 -2.31 1.93
C MET A 220 2.08 -1.14 1.80
N ARG A 221 1.06 -1.32 0.96
CA ARG A 221 -0.01 -0.37 0.71
C ARG A 221 -1.32 -0.93 1.21
N GLY A 222 -1.97 -0.20 2.11
CA GLY A 222 -3.36 -0.41 2.50
C GLY A 222 -4.25 0.69 1.90
N VAL A 223 -5.47 0.35 1.55
CA VAL A 223 -6.49 1.32 1.11
C VAL A 223 -7.64 1.26 2.09
N LYS A 224 -7.89 2.37 2.78
CA LYS A 224 -8.98 2.51 3.74
C LYS A 224 -10.06 3.40 3.15
N GLU A 225 -11.28 2.89 3.03
CA GLU A 225 -12.46 3.71 2.76
C GLU A 225 -12.79 4.59 3.98
N LEU A 226 -13.42 5.72 3.74
CA LEU A 226 -13.89 6.57 4.82
C LEU A 226 -14.93 5.81 5.64
N GLY A 227 -14.69 5.70 6.94
CA GLY A 227 -15.50 4.93 7.88
C GLY A 227 -16.22 5.77 8.93
N LEU A 228 -17.06 5.11 9.73
CA LEU A 228 -17.67 5.72 10.92
C LEU A 228 -16.58 6.18 11.89
N GLY A 229 -16.74 7.36 12.47
CA GLY A 229 -15.78 7.96 13.39
C GLY A 229 -14.62 8.69 12.71
N ASP A 230 -14.46 8.58 11.39
CA ASP A 230 -13.44 9.34 10.67
C ASP A 230 -13.80 10.83 10.64
N LYS A 231 -12.77 11.66 10.73
CA LYS A 231 -12.92 13.12 10.78
C LYS A 231 -12.83 13.73 9.38
N LEU A 232 -13.81 14.54 9.04
CA LEU A 232 -13.83 15.36 7.84
C LEU A 232 -13.60 16.83 8.18
N THR A 233 -12.98 17.55 7.24
CA THR A 233 -12.83 19.00 7.34
C THR A 233 -13.11 19.65 5.99
N GLY A 234 -13.75 20.81 6.02
CA GLY A 234 -13.88 21.67 4.85
C GLY A 234 -12.63 22.53 4.63
N LEU A 235 -12.59 23.23 3.49
CA LEU A 235 -11.50 24.13 3.11
C LEU A 235 -11.31 25.27 4.13
N HIS A 236 -12.37 25.71 4.79
CA HIS A 236 -12.37 26.83 5.74
C HIS A 236 -12.19 26.39 7.21
N GLY A 237 -11.83 25.14 7.45
CA GLY A 237 -11.53 24.64 8.79
C GLY A 237 -12.75 24.13 9.58
N ASN A 238 -13.95 24.20 9.02
CA ASN A 238 -15.11 23.51 9.58
C ASN A 238 -14.82 22.00 9.57
N LYS A 239 -15.07 21.35 10.70
CA LYS A 239 -14.76 19.91 10.89
C LYS A 239 -15.96 19.19 11.46
N GLY A 240 -16.02 17.90 11.17
CA GLY A 240 -17.03 17.03 11.74
C GLY A 240 -16.60 15.57 11.70
N VAL A 241 -17.40 14.72 12.30
CA VAL A 241 -17.13 13.31 12.42
C VAL A 241 -18.21 12.52 11.69
N VAL A 242 -17.83 11.52 10.90
CA VAL A 242 -18.79 10.65 10.21
C VAL A 242 -19.55 9.83 11.24
N SER A 243 -20.84 10.10 11.38
CA SER A 243 -21.75 9.41 12.33
C SER A 243 -22.57 8.31 11.69
N LEU A 244 -22.79 8.41 10.38
CA LEU A 244 -23.58 7.45 9.63
C LEU A 244 -23.17 7.45 8.16
N ILE A 245 -23.09 6.25 7.58
CA ILE A 245 -22.93 6.05 6.14
C ILE A 245 -24.21 5.38 5.63
N VAL A 246 -24.88 6.02 4.66
CA VAL A 246 -26.13 5.54 4.12
C VAL A 246 -26.01 5.15 2.64
N PRO A 247 -26.86 4.25 2.15
CA PRO A 247 -26.95 3.98 0.71
C PRO A 247 -27.19 5.26 -0.09
N ASP A 248 -26.64 5.34 -1.29
CA ASP A 248 -26.77 6.53 -2.15
C ASP A 248 -28.25 6.89 -2.44
N SER A 249 -29.12 5.88 -2.52
CA SER A 249 -30.56 6.04 -2.73
C SER A 249 -31.33 6.67 -1.58
N GLU A 250 -30.75 6.69 -0.38
CA GLU A 250 -31.39 7.28 0.82
C GLU A 250 -30.99 8.74 1.06
N MET A 251 -30.01 9.26 0.31
CA MET A 251 -29.59 10.65 0.43
C MET A 251 -30.55 11.59 -0.30
N PRO A 252 -30.78 12.81 0.23
CA PRO A 252 -31.50 13.87 -0.48
C PRO A 252 -30.79 14.22 -1.80
N TYR A 253 -31.57 14.51 -2.84
CA TYR A 253 -31.09 14.91 -4.17
C TYR A 253 -31.82 16.15 -4.65
#